data_1a28ea05f7b2be3d057e5affdbd1e95d
#
_entry.id   1a28ea05f7b2be3d057e5affdbd1e95d
#
_cell.length_a   1.000
_cell.length_b   1.000
_cell.length_c   1.000
_cell.angle_alpha   90.00
_cell.angle_beta   90.00
_cell.angle_gamma   90.00
#
_symmetry.space_group_name_H-M   'P 1'
#
loop_
_entity.id
_entity.type
_entity.pdbx_description
1 polymer ?
#
loop_
_entity_poly.entity_id
_entity_poly.type
_entity_poly.pdbx_seq_one_letter_code
_entity_poly.pdbx_strand_id
1 'polypeptide(L)'
;MEFAAGSCRPGVSIAISVHLHYCSQCRQALSELESTSAVLFEQQAPAPVADTAFASLMDRIQREPQATATTAKHPESTRFPRALRSLLPDSLEQLDWNQPMKNLRVTRLLDDGDLIIGLHHMKAGGR
;
A
#
# COMPACT_ATOMS: atom_id res chain seq x y z
N MET A 1 -10.15 -11.96 -6.97
CA MET A 1 -9.24 -12.03 -8.15
C MET A 1 -8.69 -10.68 -8.59
N GLU A 2 -9.44 -9.60 -8.60
CA GLU A 2 -9.00 -8.26 -9.06
C GLU A 2 -7.74 -7.74 -8.36
N PHE A 3 -7.56 -8.00 -7.06
CA PHE A 3 -6.37 -7.56 -6.33
C PHE A 3 -5.11 -8.26 -6.83
N ALA A 4 -5.14 -9.58 -7.02
CA ALA A 4 -4.00 -10.34 -7.57
C ALA A 4 -3.67 -9.92 -9.02
N ALA A 5 -4.68 -9.51 -9.79
CA ALA A 5 -4.51 -9.01 -11.15
C ALA A 5 -4.07 -7.53 -11.23
N GLY A 6 -3.98 -6.83 -10.10
CA GLY A 6 -3.63 -5.41 -10.06
C GLY A 6 -4.71 -4.47 -10.61
N SER A 7 -5.94 -4.95 -10.79
CA SER A 7 -7.05 -4.20 -11.38
C SER A 7 -7.99 -3.55 -10.37
N CYS A 8 -7.69 -3.67 -9.07
CA CYS A 8 -8.45 -3.01 -8.03
C CYS A 8 -8.32 -1.49 -8.07
N ARG A 9 -9.39 -0.77 -7.71
CA ARG A 9 -9.33 0.66 -7.44
C ARG A 9 -8.38 0.95 -6.26
N PRO A 10 -7.73 2.13 -6.23
CA PRO A 10 -6.72 2.46 -5.23
C PRO A 10 -7.17 2.25 -3.78
N GLY A 11 -8.36 2.73 -3.42
CA GLY A 11 -8.90 2.59 -2.07
C GLY A 11 -9.10 1.13 -1.67
N VAL A 12 -9.62 0.30 -2.57
CA VAL A 12 -9.80 -1.15 -2.35
C VAL A 12 -8.44 -1.84 -2.20
N SER A 13 -7.47 -1.51 -3.06
CA SER A 13 -6.10 -2.04 -2.97
C SER A 13 -5.45 -1.76 -1.63
N ILE A 14 -5.59 -0.54 -1.11
CA ILE A 14 -5.05 -0.15 0.19
C ILE A 14 -5.76 -0.94 1.31
N ALA A 15 -7.08 -1.04 1.29
CA ALA A 15 -7.83 -1.77 2.30
C ALA A 15 -7.43 -3.25 2.35
N ILE A 16 -7.31 -3.90 1.19
CA ILE A 16 -6.86 -5.29 1.08
C ILE A 16 -5.40 -5.41 1.57
N SER A 17 -4.51 -4.52 1.17
CA SER A 17 -3.10 -4.53 1.60
C SER A 17 -2.96 -4.38 3.11
N VAL A 18 -3.77 -3.55 3.74
CA VAL A 18 -3.84 -3.42 5.21
C VAL A 18 -4.34 -4.71 5.84
N HIS A 19 -5.38 -5.33 5.30
CA HIS A 19 -5.89 -6.61 5.78
C HIS A 19 -4.82 -7.71 5.67
N LEU A 20 -4.14 -7.81 4.53
CA LEU A 20 -3.07 -8.78 4.29
C LEU A 20 -1.89 -8.61 5.27
N HIS A 21 -1.67 -7.42 5.81
CA HIS A 21 -0.65 -7.20 6.83
C HIS A 21 -0.92 -8.02 8.10
N TYR A 22 -2.19 -8.19 8.48
CA TYR A 22 -2.61 -8.87 9.71
C TYR A 22 -3.09 -10.31 9.49
N CYS A 23 -3.66 -10.63 8.33
CA CYS A 23 -4.29 -11.92 8.07
C CYS A 23 -3.37 -12.89 7.32
N SER A 24 -2.86 -13.92 8.01
CA SER A 24 -2.00 -14.94 7.40
C SER A 24 -2.74 -15.83 6.41
N GLN A 25 -4.00 -16.16 6.68
CA GLN A 25 -4.81 -16.98 5.78
C GLN A 25 -5.03 -16.31 4.43
N CYS A 26 -5.33 -15.00 4.42
CA CYS A 26 -5.51 -14.27 3.18
C CYS A 26 -4.18 -14.08 2.42
N ARG A 27 -3.05 -13.95 3.14
CA ARG A 27 -1.73 -13.96 2.49
C ARG A 27 -1.45 -15.30 1.81
N GLN A 28 -1.78 -16.41 2.45
CA GLN A 28 -1.62 -17.73 1.85
C GLN A 28 -2.49 -17.89 0.60
N ALA A 29 -3.78 -17.54 0.68
CA ALA A 29 -4.68 -17.59 -0.47
C ALA A 29 -4.19 -16.71 -1.64
N LEU A 30 -3.64 -15.54 -1.36
CA LEU A 30 -3.03 -14.68 -2.38
C LEU A 30 -1.81 -15.36 -3.01
N SER A 31 -0.92 -15.94 -2.21
CA SER A 31 0.26 -16.65 -2.68
C SER A 31 -0.09 -17.85 -3.59
N GLU A 32 -1.16 -18.56 -3.28
CA GLU A 32 -1.67 -19.66 -4.15
C GLU A 32 -2.15 -19.13 -5.51
N LEU A 33 -2.85 -17.99 -5.53
CA LEU A 33 -3.27 -17.33 -6.78
C LEU A 33 -2.06 -16.83 -7.58
N GLU A 34 -1.08 -16.23 -6.93
CA GLU A 34 0.16 -15.75 -7.57
C GLU A 34 0.96 -16.91 -8.16
N SER A 35 1.05 -18.03 -7.44
CA SER A 35 1.71 -19.25 -7.95
C SER A 35 1.02 -19.80 -9.19
N THR A 36 -0.30 -19.79 -9.22
CA THR A 36 -1.07 -20.21 -10.41
C THR A 36 -0.81 -19.28 -11.58
N SER A 37 -0.76 -17.97 -11.33
CA SER A 37 -0.44 -16.97 -12.36
C SER A 37 0.98 -17.15 -12.92
N ALA A 38 1.95 -17.46 -12.06
CA ALA A 38 3.33 -17.73 -12.49
C ALA A 38 3.41 -18.87 -13.49
N VAL A 39 2.70 -19.98 -13.26
CA VAL A 39 2.64 -21.11 -14.21
C VAL A 39 2.09 -20.68 -15.56
N LEU A 40 1.07 -19.81 -15.58
CA LEU A 40 0.51 -19.30 -16.83
C LEU A 40 1.51 -18.39 -17.57
N PHE A 41 2.30 -17.60 -16.85
CA PHE A 41 3.36 -16.79 -17.46
C PHE A 41 4.48 -17.64 -18.05
N GLU A 42 4.89 -18.71 -17.39
CA GLU A 42 5.92 -19.63 -17.89
C GLU A 42 5.52 -20.36 -19.19
N GLN A 43 4.21 -20.52 -19.42
CA GLN A 43 3.69 -21.15 -20.63
C GLN A 43 3.59 -20.18 -21.82
N GLN A 44 3.77 -18.89 -21.60
CA GLN A 44 3.73 -17.92 -22.69
C GLN A 44 5.04 -17.91 -23.49
N ALA A 45 4.91 -17.69 -24.79
CA ALA A 45 6.08 -17.50 -25.63
C ALA A 45 6.85 -16.25 -25.18
N PRO A 46 8.19 -16.33 -25.07
CA PRO A 46 8.99 -15.17 -24.68
C PRO A 46 8.80 -14.03 -25.69
N ALA A 47 8.55 -12.83 -25.20
CA ALA A 47 8.55 -11.65 -26.05
C ALA A 47 9.99 -11.26 -26.44
N PRO A 48 10.25 -10.88 -27.69
CA PRO A 48 11.58 -10.44 -28.11
C PRO A 48 11.96 -9.15 -27.34
N VAL A 49 13.12 -9.17 -26.72
CA VAL A 49 13.69 -8.02 -26.03
C VAL A 49 14.89 -7.53 -26.80
N ALA A 50 15.04 -6.22 -27.00
CA ALA A 50 16.20 -5.65 -27.69
C ALA A 50 17.50 -5.99 -26.94
N ASP A 51 18.57 -6.32 -27.66
CA ASP A 51 19.87 -6.68 -27.07
C ASP A 51 20.42 -5.59 -26.14
N THR A 52 20.06 -4.33 -26.38
CA THR A 52 20.44 -3.18 -25.56
C THR A 52 19.56 -2.94 -24.35
N ALA A 53 18.46 -3.68 -24.17
CA ALA A 53 17.46 -3.42 -23.11
C ALA A 53 18.06 -3.52 -21.71
N PHE A 54 18.93 -4.53 -21.48
CA PHE A 54 19.60 -4.68 -20.19
C PHE A 54 20.54 -3.51 -19.89
N ALA A 55 21.38 -3.15 -20.87
CA ALA A 55 22.30 -2.02 -20.72
C ALA A 55 21.55 -0.69 -20.47
N SER A 56 20.46 -0.46 -21.20
CA SER A 56 19.61 0.72 -21.02
C SER A 56 18.92 0.75 -19.65
N LEU A 57 18.50 -0.39 -19.14
CA LEU A 57 17.92 -0.50 -17.80
C LEU A 57 18.96 -0.18 -16.71
N MET A 58 20.16 -0.76 -16.82
CA MET A 58 21.24 -0.53 -15.88
C MET A 58 21.68 0.94 -15.86
N ASP A 59 21.78 1.57 -17.04
CA ASP A 59 22.09 2.97 -17.18
C ASP A 59 21.01 3.87 -16.53
N ARG A 60 19.73 3.54 -16.69
CA ARG A 60 18.63 4.23 -15.99
C ARG A 60 18.73 4.09 -14.47
N ILE A 61 18.99 2.89 -13.96
CA ILE A 61 19.16 2.66 -12.52
C ILE A 61 20.32 3.47 -11.96
N GLN A 62 21.41 3.59 -12.69
CA GLN A 62 22.58 4.37 -12.28
C GLN A 62 22.36 5.88 -12.34
N ARG A 63 21.57 6.35 -13.30
CA ARG A 63 21.26 7.79 -13.47
C ARG A 63 20.13 8.27 -12.59
N GLU A 64 19.20 7.39 -12.27
CA GLU A 64 18.09 7.74 -11.40
C GLU A 64 18.67 8.05 -10.01
N PRO A 65 18.58 9.30 -9.53
CA PRO A 65 19.01 9.59 -8.17
C PRO A 65 18.28 8.60 -7.30
N GLN A 66 19.03 7.75 -6.59
CA GLN A 66 18.43 6.89 -5.60
C GLN A 66 17.59 7.82 -4.73
N ALA A 67 16.28 7.80 -4.94
CA ALA A 67 15.37 8.46 -4.03
C ALA A 67 15.82 7.91 -2.68
N THR A 68 16.63 8.70 -1.99
CA THR A 68 16.95 8.43 -0.60
C THR A 68 15.59 8.20 -0.03
N ALA A 69 15.26 6.93 0.22
CA ALA A 69 14.07 6.59 0.93
C ALA A 69 14.20 7.46 2.16
N THR A 70 13.53 8.61 2.12
CA THR A 70 13.40 9.48 3.26
C THR A 70 12.51 8.63 4.15
N THR A 71 13.17 7.64 4.76
CA THR A 71 12.69 6.98 5.94
C THR A 71 12.70 8.09 6.98
N ALA A 72 11.75 9.01 6.83
CA ALA A 72 11.34 9.84 7.92
C ALA A 72 11.03 8.83 9.02
N LYS A 73 12.00 8.64 9.89
CA LYS A 73 11.89 7.80 11.07
C LYS A 73 10.94 8.49 12.03
N HIS A 74 9.67 8.55 11.65
CA HIS A 74 8.63 8.87 12.61
C HIS A 74 8.31 7.57 13.33
N PRO A 75 8.65 7.46 14.63
CA PRO A 75 8.34 6.26 15.43
C PRO A 75 6.85 5.91 15.41
N GLU A 76 5.98 6.89 15.16
CA GLU A 76 4.53 6.67 15.04
C GLU A 76 4.13 6.03 13.70
N SER A 77 4.75 6.42 12.59
CA SER A 77 4.41 5.86 11.27
C SER A 77 4.79 4.38 11.17
N THR A 78 5.75 3.89 11.96
CA THR A 78 6.13 2.47 11.96
C THR A 78 5.04 1.54 12.51
N ARG A 79 4.09 2.06 13.27
CA ARG A 79 2.95 1.30 13.81
C ARG A 79 1.89 0.99 12.75
N PHE A 80 1.91 1.69 11.62
CA PHE A 80 0.94 1.49 10.55
C PHE A 80 1.46 0.56 9.46
N PRO A 81 0.59 -0.25 8.85
CA PRO A 81 0.91 -1.01 7.65
C PRO A 81 1.51 -0.13 6.56
N ARG A 82 2.47 -0.66 5.80
CA ARG A 82 3.19 0.09 4.76
C ARG A 82 2.23 0.76 3.77
N ALA A 83 1.12 0.10 3.44
CA ALA A 83 0.11 0.63 2.51
C ALA A 83 -0.56 1.92 3.02
N LEU A 84 -0.68 2.11 4.34
CA LEU A 84 -1.21 3.34 4.93
C LEU A 84 -0.17 4.45 5.04
N ARG A 85 1.11 4.11 5.16
CA ARG A 85 2.17 5.11 5.35
C ARG A 85 2.26 6.12 4.22
N SER A 86 1.92 5.71 2.99
CA SER A 86 1.90 6.61 1.83
C SER A 86 0.78 7.65 1.87
N LEU A 87 -0.24 7.43 2.71
CA LEU A 87 -1.36 8.34 2.91
C LEU A 87 -1.20 9.22 4.15
N LEU A 88 -0.17 8.95 4.98
CA LEU A 88 0.05 9.65 6.23
C LEU A 88 1.08 10.76 6.04
N PRO A 89 0.85 11.95 6.60
CA PRO A 89 1.88 12.98 6.69
C PRO A 89 2.98 12.56 7.67
N ASP A 90 4.04 13.33 7.75
CA ASP A 90 5.16 13.09 8.65
C ASP A 90 4.76 13.08 10.14
N SER A 91 3.73 13.83 10.50
CA SER A 91 3.15 13.84 11.84
C SER A 91 1.63 13.69 11.77
N LEU A 92 1.07 12.82 12.63
CA LEU A 92 -0.38 12.65 12.72
C LEU A 92 -1.12 13.92 13.19
N GLU A 93 -0.41 14.85 13.79
CA GLU A 93 -0.97 16.16 14.19
C GLU A 93 -1.30 17.05 13.00
N GLN A 94 -0.66 16.82 11.85
CA GLN A 94 -0.91 17.55 10.59
C GLN A 94 -2.18 17.10 9.88
N LEU A 95 -2.80 16.01 10.35
CA LEU A 95 -4.06 15.52 9.80
C LEU A 95 -5.21 16.43 10.22
N ASP A 96 -6.15 16.62 9.30
CA ASP A 96 -7.39 17.36 9.57
C ASP A 96 -8.34 16.51 10.41
N TRP A 97 -8.20 16.65 11.74
CA TRP A 97 -8.98 15.90 12.71
C TRP A 97 -10.33 16.58 12.97
N ASN A 98 -11.42 15.91 12.64
CA ASN A 98 -12.76 16.25 13.12
C ASN A 98 -13.03 15.52 14.44
N GLN A 99 -13.69 16.20 15.39
CA GLN A 99 -14.03 15.64 16.71
C GLN A 99 -15.56 15.54 16.87
N PRO A 100 -16.20 14.48 16.35
CA PRO A 100 -17.64 14.29 16.46
C PRO A 100 -18.10 14.02 17.89
N MET A 101 -17.20 13.50 18.74
CA MET A 101 -17.48 13.18 20.15
C MET A 101 -16.29 13.53 21.04
N LYS A 102 -16.52 13.77 22.34
CA LYS A 102 -15.49 14.18 23.31
C LYS A 102 -14.24 13.29 23.32
N ASN A 103 -14.41 11.98 23.07
CA ASN A 103 -13.33 10.99 23.16
C ASN A 103 -12.95 10.40 21.80
N LEU A 104 -13.53 10.87 20.69
CA LEU A 104 -13.30 10.36 19.35
C LEU A 104 -12.86 11.47 18.41
N ARG A 105 -11.71 11.29 17.78
CA ARG A 105 -11.27 12.10 16.63
C ARG A 105 -11.25 11.23 15.39
N VAL A 106 -11.69 11.75 14.28
CA VAL A 106 -11.73 11.08 12.99
C VAL A 106 -11.12 11.96 11.92
N THR A 107 -10.43 11.35 10.98
CA THR A 107 -9.91 12.03 9.80
C THR A 107 -10.06 11.15 8.56
N ARG A 108 -10.20 11.76 7.40
CA ARG A 108 -10.21 11.07 6.11
C ARG A 108 -8.81 11.11 5.52
N LEU A 109 -8.33 9.96 5.05
CA LEU A 109 -7.05 9.83 4.36
C LEU A 109 -7.21 9.76 2.85
N LEU A 110 -8.25 9.07 2.40
CA LEU A 110 -8.57 8.88 0.99
C LEU A 110 -10.08 8.83 0.84
N ASP A 111 -10.57 9.47 -0.21
CA ASP A 111 -11.95 9.37 -0.69
C ASP A 111 -11.89 8.93 -2.17
N ASP A 112 -12.38 7.73 -2.45
CA ASP A 112 -12.37 7.10 -3.78
C ASP A 112 -13.80 7.01 -4.35
N GLY A 113 -14.67 7.92 -3.93
CA GLY A 113 -16.07 8.00 -4.32
C GLY A 113 -16.96 7.02 -3.56
N ASP A 114 -16.79 5.72 -3.75
CA ASP A 114 -17.58 4.68 -3.06
C ASP A 114 -16.93 4.18 -1.76
N LEU A 115 -15.64 4.45 -1.57
CA LEU A 115 -14.87 4.00 -0.43
C LEU A 115 -14.12 5.17 0.22
N ILE A 116 -14.30 5.31 1.52
CA ILE A 116 -13.57 6.26 2.33
C ILE A 116 -12.63 5.50 3.26
N ILE A 117 -11.34 5.82 3.21
CA ILE A 117 -10.35 5.35 4.18
C ILE A 117 -10.12 6.47 5.19
N GLY A 118 -10.29 6.16 6.46
CA GLY A 118 -10.07 7.11 7.54
C GLY A 118 -9.37 6.51 8.74
N LEU A 119 -8.87 7.37 9.60
CA LEU A 119 -8.36 7.01 10.91
C LEU A 119 -9.32 7.46 12.00
N HIS A 120 -9.49 6.60 12.99
CA HIS A 120 -10.24 6.88 14.20
C HIS A 120 -9.27 6.82 15.39
N HIS A 121 -9.19 7.89 16.13
CA HIS A 121 -8.42 7.96 17.37
C HIS A 121 -9.35 8.08 18.55
N MET A 122 -9.37 7.06 19.41
CA MET A 122 -10.14 7.06 20.66
C MET A 122 -9.21 7.19 21.86
N LYS A 123 -9.57 8.05 22.81
CA LYS A 123 -8.87 8.11 24.10
C LYS A 123 -9.21 6.89 24.93
N ALA A 124 -8.22 6.32 25.61
CA ALA A 124 -8.42 5.21 26.54
C ALA A 124 -9.45 5.62 27.63
N GLY A 125 -10.41 4.74 27.93
CA GLY A 125 -11.47 5.01 28.91
C GLY A 125 -12.73 5.67 28.33
N GLY A 126 -12.83 5.92 27.06
CA GLY A 126 -14.07 6.30 26.37
C GLY A 126 -15.04 5.11 26.33
N ARG A 127 -16.10 5.12 27.15
CA ARG A 127 -17.29 4.28 27.00
C ARG A 127 -18.37 5.09 26.31
#